data_7f48c1f84b2fe4335e9c89c1bfe1238f
#
_entry.id   7f48c1f84b2fe4335e9c89c1bfe1238f
#
_cell.length_a   1.000
_cell.length_b   1.000
_cell.length_c   1.000
_cell.angle_alpha   90.00
_cell.angle_beta   90.00
_cell.angle_gamma   90.00
#
_symmetry.space_group_name_H-M   'P 1'
#
loop_
_entity.id
_entity.type
_entity.pdbx_description
1 polymer ?
#
loop_
_entity_poly.entity_id
_entity_poly.type
_entity_poly.pdbx_seq_one_letter_code
_entity_poly.pdbx_strand_id
1 'polypeptide(L)'
;MKLIERRQYLDKLINVLGTPDIKVITGVRRSGKSKLLEAFRAYIESEDPDCNIIQINFNLPDYDDLLTYRALYDYVNAYYVAGKENFVFIDEVQMCKDFEKAVNGLHASEKYDIYITGSNAFLLSSDLATLFTGRTFEIKVYPFSFSEYMEYFGLKDRYDALDKYVLEGGMSGSYLYKNQEAKYDYIADVFDTLIVRDIRKKYKIRNTQLMDRIVDFLMDNVSNLSSARNITNTLGSMQEKIHHTTVGNYMQYLCNAFAFYKVRRYDIKGKKYLSSNDKYYLSDHTFRYAKLGTKNMDY
;
A
#
# COMPACT_ATOMS: atom_id res chain seq x y z
N MET A 1 -15.04 -8.11 12.55
CA MET A 1 -14.39 -6.79 12.38
C MET A 1 -15.45 -5.84 11.89
N LYS A 2 -15.61 -4.65 12.51
CA LYS A 2 -16.56 -3.64 12.04
C LYS A 2 -16.06 -3.09 10.70
N LEU A 3 -16.92 -3.05 9.69
CA LEU A 3 -16.62 -2.39 8.43
C LEU A 3 -16.99 -0.92 8.53
N ILE A 4 -16.13 -0.04 8.01
CA ILE A 4 -16.43 1.36 7.73
C ILE A 4 -16.34 1.57 6.22
N GLU A 5 -17.17 2.44 5.68
CA GLU A 5 -17.28 2.61 4.23
C GLU A 5 -16.03 3.23 3.59
N ARG A 6 -15.19 3.93 4.38
CA ARG A 6 -14.01 4.65 3.86
C ARG A 6 -14.35 5.54 2.66
N ARG A 7 -15.35 6.38 2.82
CA ARG A 7 -15.97 7.19 1.76
C ARG A 7 -14.96 7.93 0.89
N GLN A 8 -13.90 8.46 1.46
CA GLN A 8 -12.84 9.16 0.69
C GLN A 8 -12.21 8.32 -0.43
N TYR A 9 -12.22 6.99 -0.31
CA TYR A 9 -11.72 6.06 -1.35
C TYR A 9 -12.85 5.49 -2.18
N LEU A 10 -13.99 5.19 -1.54
CA LEU A 10 -15.18 4.69 -2.23
C LEU A 10 -15.67 5.71 -3.26
N ASP A 11 -15.76 6.99 -2.90
CA ASP A 11 -16.13 8.07 -3.81
C ASP A 11 -15.18 8.20 -5.00
N LYS A 12 -13.87 7.95 -4.78
CA LYS A 12 -12.89 7.94 -5.88
C LYS A 12 -13.13 6.78 -6.85
N LEU A 13 -13.49 5.60 -6.35
CA LEU A 13 -13.83 4.44 -7.16
C LEU A 13 -15.10 4.69 -7.94
N ILE A 14 -16.14 5.24 -7.30
CA ILE A 14 -17.41 5.62 -7.94
C ILE A 14 -17.17 6.64 -9.05
N ASN A 15 -16.35 7.65 -8.83
CA ASN A 15 -16.06 8.70 -9.82
C ASN A 15 -15.33 8.20 -11.07
N VAL A 16 -14.70 7.03 -11.00
CA VAL A 16 -13.99 6.42 -12.15
C VAL A 16 -14.69 5.16 -12.68
N LEU A 17 -15.89 4.87 -12.17
CA LEU A 17 -16.71 3.77 -12.65
C LEU A 17 -17.01 3.97 -14.14
N GLY A 18 -16.87 2.90 -14.93
CA GLY A 18 -17.13 2.92 -16.39
C GLY A 18 -16.09 3.69 -17.22
N THR A 19 -15.02 4.26 -16.60
CA THR A 19 -13.92 4.82 -17.40
C THR A 19 -13.05 3.71 -17.98
N PRO A 20 -12.38 3.94 -19.14
CA PRO A 20 -11.61 2.90 -19.81
C PRO A 20 -10.32 2.51 -19.04
N ASP A 21 -9.91 3.27 -18.02
CA ASP A 21 -8.67 3.01 -17.31
C ASP A 21 -8.75 1.73 -16.46
N ILE A 22 -7.63 1.04 -16.31
CA ILE A 22 -7.44 -0.02 -15.31
C ILE A 22 -7.34 0.64 -13.93
N LYS A 23 -8.25 0.36 -13.02
CA LYS A 23 -8.25 0.91 -11.66
C LYS A 23 -7.33 0.07 -10.79
N VAL A 24 -6.28 0.70 -10.29
CA VAL A 24 -5.24 0.05 -9.49
C VAL A 24 -5.29 0.55 -8.05
N ILE A 25 -5.64 -0.34 -7.13
CA ILE A 25 -5.73 -0.03 -5.70
C ILE A 25 -4.43 -0.46 -5.03
N THR A 26 -3.62 0.53 -4.66
CA THR A 26 -2.33 0.34 -4.00
C THR A 26 -2.38 0.78 -2.54
N GLY A 27 -1.38 0.43 -1.76
CA GLY A 27 -1.30 0.85 -0.36
C GLY A 27 -0.55 -0.16 0.51
N VAL A 28 -0.07 0.25 1.66
CA VAL A 28 0.71 -0.62 2.55
C VAL A 28 -0.06 -1.93 2.85
N ARG A 29 0.69 -2.98 3.13
CA ARG A 29 0.10 -4.26 3.52
C ARG A 29 -0.86 -4.08 4.69
N ARG A 30 -2.06 -4.73 4.60
CA ARG A 30 -3.14 -4.65 5.61
C ARG A 30 -3.76 -3.26 5.82
N SER A 31 -3.62 -2.34 4.87
CA SER A 31 -4.30 -1.04 4.89
C SER A 31 -5.80 -1.10 4.56
N GLY A 32 -6.34 -2.29 4.25
CA GLY A 32 -7.77 -2.48 3.97
C GLY A 32 -8.15 -2.42 2.49
N LYS A 33 -7.22 -2.63 1.55
CA LYS A 33 -7.49 -2.64 0.09
C LYS A 33 -8.57 -3.64 -0.30
N SER A 34 -8.46 -4.91 0.13
CA SER A 34 -9.45 -5.96 -0.16
C SER A 34 -10.83 -5.61 0.39
N LYS A 35 -10.89 -5.00 1.60
CA LYS A 35 -12.16 -4.57 2.19
C LYS A 35 -12.79 -3.39 1.46
N LEU A 36 -11.98 -2.49 0.94
CA LEU A 36 -12.47 -1.40 0.07
C LEU A 36 -13.03 -1.98 -1.23
N LEU A 37 -12.37 -2.97 -1.81
CA LEU A 37 -12.82 -3.63 -3.03
C LEU A 37 -14.17 -4.37 -2.81
N GLU A 38 -14.33 -5.06 -1.66
CA GLU A 38 -15.58 -5.68 -1.24
C GLU A 38 -16.72 -4.65 -1.09
N ALA A 39 -16.43 -3.51 -0.43
CA ALA A 39 -17.42 -2.44 -0.25
C ALA A 39 -17.83 -1.82 -1.59
N PHE A 40 -16.87 -1.63 -2.49
CA PHE A 40 -17.16 -1.09 -3.83
C PHE A 40 -17.96 -2.08 -4.69
N ARG A 41 -17.66 -3.38 -4.60
CA ARG A 41 -18.47 -4.41 -5.25
C ARG A 41 -19.91 -4.37 -4.76
N ALA A 42 -20.13 -4.31 -3.44
CA ALA A 42 -21.48 -4.21 -2.87
C ALA A 42 -22.22 -2.95 -3.34
N TYR A 43 -21.51 -1.84 -3.52
CA TYR A 43 -22.08 -0.63 -4.12
C TYR A 43 -22.54 -0.88 -5.55
N ILE A 44 -21.71 -1.48 -6.42
CA ILE A 44 -22.06 -1.78 -7.81
C ILE A 44 -23.28 -2.71 -7.86
N GLU A 45 -23.29 -3.79 -7.07
CA GLU A 45 -24.42 -4.73 -7.00
C GLU A 45 -25.75 -4.05 -6.55
N SER A 46 -25.64 -2.96 -5.75
CA SER A 46 -26.82 -2.19 -5.35
C SER A 46 -27.33 -1.23 -6.42
N GLU A 47 -26.44 -0.68 -7.25
CA GLU A 47 -26.80 0.26 -8.33
C GLU A 47 -27.24 -0.48 -9.59
N ASP A 48 -26.60 -1.59 -9.92
CA ASP A 48 -26.94 -2.47 -11.05
C ASP A 48 -26.98 -3.94 -10.62
N PRO A 49 -28.15 -4.42 -10.15
CA PRO A 49 -28.32 -5.82 -9.75
C PRO A 49 -28.16 -6.84 -10.89
N ASP A 50 -28.22 -6.40 -12.14
CA ASP A 50 -28.07 -7.27 -13.31
C ASP A 50 -26.64 -7.32 -13.88
N CYS A 51 -25.71 -6.58 -13.30
CA CYS A 51 -24.32 -6.60 -13.73
C CYS A 51 -23.68 -7.98 -13.56
N ASN A 52 -22.60 -8.22 -14.31
CA ASN A 52 -21.78 -9.43 -14.16
C ASN A 52 -20.49 -9.10 -13.39
N ILE A 53 -20.25 -9.79 -12.28
CA ILE A 53 -19.06 -9.60 -11.46
C ILE A 53 -18.18 -10.84 -11.51
N ILE A 54 -16.94 -10.66 -11.99
CA ILE A 54 -15.90 -11.70 -12.04
C ILE A 54 -14.88 -11.34 -10.95
N GLN A 55 -14.88 -12.11 -9.84
CA GLN A 55 -14.01 -11.86 -8.72
C GLN A 55 -12.96 -12.96 -8.57
N ILE A 56 -11.70 -12.56 -8.42
CA ILE A 56 -10.55 -13.45 -8.23
C ILE A 56 -9.76 -12.91 -7.03
N ASN A 57 -9.48 -13.78 -6.06
CA ASN A 57 -8.65 -13.45 -4.89
C ASN A 57 -7.53 -14.46 -4.75
N PHE A 58 -6.34 -14.10 -5.14
CA PHE A 58 -5.16 -14.96 -5.11
C PHE A 58 -4.63 -15.31 -3.71
N ASN A 59 -5.28 -14.82 -2.63
CA ASN A 59 -5.03 -15.33 -1.29
C ASN A 59 -5.81 -16.63 -1.00
N LEU A 60 -6.76 -17.02 -1.85
CA LEU A 60 -7.59 -18.21 -1.69
C LEU A 60 -7.09 -19.35 -2.59
N PRO A 61 -7.00 -20.57 -2.07
CA PRO A 61 -6.57 -21.75 -2.84
C PRO A 61 -7.45 -22.04 -4.06
N ASP A 62 -8.69 -21.57 -4.05
CA ASP A 62 -9.66 -21.76 -5.16
C ASP A 62 -9.15 -21.19 -6.50
N TYR A 63 -8.17 -20.30 -6.45
CA TYR A 63 -7.58 -19.63 -7.62
C TYR A 63 -6.14 -20.05 -7.92
N ASP A 64 -5.62 -21.13 -7.30
CA ASP A 64 -4.25 -21.59 -7.52
C ASP A 64 -3.99 -22.01 -8.98
N ASP A 65 -5.02 -22.48 -9.68
CA ASP A 65 -4.93 -22.83 -11.11
C ASP A 65 -4.79 -21.60 -12.02
N LEU A 66 -5.04 -20.37 -11.50
CA LEU A 66 -4.99 -19.12 -12.27
C LEU A 66 -3.67 -18.35 -12.11
N LEU A 67 -2.63 -18.96 -11.54
CA LEU A 67 -1.33 -18.31 -11.26
C LEU A 67 -0.49 -17.99 -12.50
N THR A 68 -1.01 -18.22 -13.72
CA THR A 68 -0.39 -17.82 -14.98
C THR A 68 -1.27 -16.85 -15.75
N TYR A 69 -0.67 -15.92 -16.49
CA TYR A 69 -1.44 -14.93 -17.25
C TYR A 69 -2.44 -15.58 -18.23
N ARG A 70 -2.09 -16.73 -18.80
CA ARG A 70 -2.97 -17.41 -19.77
C ARG A 70 -4.22 -17.97 -19.10
N ALA A 71 -4.02 -18.69 -17.98
CA ALA A 71 -5.14 -19.24 -17.22
C ALA A 71 -6.06 -18.12 -16.68
N LEU A 72 -5.46 -17.04 -16.16
CA LEU A 72 -6.22 -15.85 -15.71
C LEU A 72 -7.04 -15.23 -16.85
N TYR A 73 -6.42 -15.03 -18.02
CA TYR A 73 -7.09 -14.45 -19.19
C TYR A 73 -8.23 -15.32 -19.67
N ASP A 74 -8.00 -16.63 -19.81
CA ASP A 74 -8.99 -17.59 -20.30
C ASP A 74 -10.15 -17.73 -19.31
N TYR A 75 -9.88 -17.73 -18.00
CA TYR A 75 -10.89 -17.75 -16.95
C TYR A 75 -11.82 -16.52 -17.04
N VAL A 76 -11.26 -15.32 -17.07
CA VAL A 76 -12.09 -14.09 -17.16
C VAL A 76 -12.97 -14.09 -18.41
N ASN A 77 -12.43 -14.52 -19.57
CA ASN A 77 -13.22 -14.59 -20.80
C ASN A 77 -14.30 -15.68 -20.75
N ALA A 78 -14.10 -16.78 -20.03
CA ALA A 78 -15.12 -17.83 -19.86
C ALA A 78 -16.32 -17.37 -19.05
N TYR A 79 -16.15 -16.37 -18.17
CA TYR A 79 -17.25 -15.79 -17.37
C TYR A 79 -17.80 -14.48 -17.94
N TYR A 80 -17.41 -14.09 -19.15
CA TYR A 80 -17.99 -12.92 -19.82
C TYR A 80 -19.46 -13.14 -20.16
N VAL A 81 -20.30 -12.16 -19.87
CA VAL A 81 -21.73 -12.17 -20.23
C VAL A 81 -22.05 -11.05 -21.21
N ALA A 82 -22.42 -11.40 -22.43
CA ALA A 82 -22.79 -10.42 -23.45
C ALA A 82 -24.09 -9.66 -23.07
N GLY A 83 -24.07 -8.35 -23.30
CA GLY A 83 -25.22 -7.48 -23.02
C GLY A 83 -25.32 -7.01 -21.56
N LYS A 84 -24.37 -7.37 -20.71
CA LYS A 84 -24.28 -6.88 -19.34
C LYS A 84 -23.00 -6.06 -19.14
N GLU A 85 -23.01 -5.16 -18.14
CA GLU A 85 -21.78 -4.56 -17.62
C GLU A 85 -20.95 -5.65 -16.93
N ASN A 86 -19.70 -5.80 -17.34
CA ASN A 86 -18.80 -6.84 -16.84
C ASN A 86 -17.68 -6.23 -16.01
N PHE A 87 -17.70 -6.45 -14.71
CA PHE A 87 -16.70 -5.97 -13.77
C PHE A 87 -15.72 -7.08 -13.41
N VAL A 88 -14.42 -6.78 -13.46
CA VAL A 88 -13.37 -7.72 -13.10
C VAL A 88 -12.61 -7.21 -11.88
N PHE A 89 -12.68 -7.97 -10.78
CA PHE A 89 -11.99 -7.67 -9.53
C PHE A 89 -10.91 -8.71 -9.28
N ILE A 90 -9.64 -8.28 -9.26
CA ILE A 90 -8.50 -9.16 -9.00
C ILE A 90 -7.74 -8.67 -7.78
N ASP A 91 -7.82 -9.43 -6.69
CA ASP A 91 -7.09 -9.13 -5.43
C ASP A 91 -5.74 -9.86 -5.41
N GLU A 92 -4.67 -9.14 -5.01
CA GLU A 92 -3.27 -9.60 -4.96
C GLU A 92 -2.75 -10.10 -6.33
N VAL A 93 -3.02 -9.33 -7.39
CA VAL A 93 -2.76 -9.69 -8.80
C VAL A 93 -1.29 -10.10 -9.07
N GLN A 94 -0.33 -9.61 -8.29
CA GLN A 94 1.08 -9.97 -8.42
C GLN A 94 1.41 -11.44 -8.09
N MET A 95 0.48 -12.19 -7.54
CA MET A 95 0.62 -13.63 -7.36
C MET A 95 0.54 -14.39 -8.69
N CYS A 96 -0.17 -13.84 -9.67
CA CYS A 96 -0.22 -14.37 -11.03
C CYS A 96 1.04 -13.96 -11.81
N LYS A 97 1.75 -14.93 -12.35
CA LYS A 97 2.95 -14.68 -13.16
C LYS A 97 2.57 -14.00 -14.47
N ASP A 98 3.30 -12.93 -14.82
CA ASP A 98 3.10 -12.14 -16.05
C ASP A 98 1.65 -11.58 -16.16
N PHE A 99 1.01 -11.27 -15.02
CA PHE A 99 -0.38 -10.81 -14.93
C PHE A 99 -0.68 -9.62 -15.84
N GLU A 100 0.32 -8.75 -16.07
CA GLU A 100 0.19 -7.58 -16.93
C GLU A 100 -0.23 -7.94 -18.37
N LYS A 101 0.16 -9.12 -18.86
CA LYS A 101 -0.24 -9.60 -20.19
C LYS A 101 -1.73 -9.94 -20.23
N ALA A 102 -2.25 -10.57 -19.16
CA ALA A 102 -3.67 -10.87 -19.05
C ALA A 102 -4.50 -9.58 -18.93
N VAL A 103 -4.11 -8.69 -18.00
CA VAL A 103 -4.82 -7.43 -17.75
C VAL A 103 -4.83 -6.52 -18.98
N ASN A 104 -3.68 -6.38 -19.68
CA ASN A 104 -3.62 -5.63 -20.94
C ASN A 104 -4.47 -6.25 -22.04
N GLY A 105 -4.51 -7.59 -22.15
CA GLY A 105 -5.37 -8.29 -23.12
C GLY A 105 -6.85 -8.07 -22.83
N LEU A 106 -7.27 -8.18 -21.58
CA LEU A 106 -8.64 -7.89 -21.15
C LEU A 106 -9.04 -6.44 -21.41
N HIS A 107 -8.14 -5.50 -21.05
CA HIS A 107 -8.36 -4.08 -21.30
C HIS A 107 -8.50 -3.77 -22.81
N ALA A 108 -7.64 -4.35 -23.64
CA ALA A 108 -7.70 -4.14 -25.10
C ALA A 108 -8.97 -4.69 -25.77
N SER A 109 -9.68 -5.59 -25.10
CA SER A 109 -10.96 -6.12 -25.59
C SER A 109 -12.13 -5.14 -25.42
N GLU A 110 -11.96 -4.10 -24.57
CA GLU A 110 -12.98 -3.09 -24.22
C GLU A 110 -14.31 -3.69 -23.69
N LYS A 111 -14.23 -4.90 -23.09
CA LYS A 111 -15.40 -5.64 -22.60
C LYS A 111 -15.59 -5.56 -21.08
N TYR A 112 -14.60 -5.05 -20.37
CA TYR A 112 -14.51 -5.16 -18.92
C TYR A 112 -14.17 -3.84 -18.27
N ASP A 113 -14.77 -3.56 -17.14
CA ASP A 113 -14.28 -2.57 -16.19
C ASP A 113 -13.39 -3.25 -15.15
N ILE A 114 -12.08 -2.92 -15.13
CA ILE A 114 -11.03 -3.72 -14.46
C ILE A 114 -10.53 -3.02 -13.20
N TYR A 115 -10.59 -3.73 -12.08
CA TYR A 115 -10.11 -3.32 -10.77
C TYR A 115 -9.11 -4.33 -10.24
N ILE A 116 -7.89 -3.89 -9.98
CA ILE A 116 -6.85 -4.76 -9.46
C ILE A 116 -6.29 -4.22 -8.15
N THR A 117 -5.97 -5.12 -7.23
CA THR A 117 -5.17 -4.75 -6.06
C THR A 117 -3.86 -5.50 -6.05
N GLY A 118 -2.92 -4.98 -5.30
CA GLY A 118 -1.69 -5.70 -5.03
C GLY A 118 -0.87 -5.03 -3.94
N SER A 119 0.06 -5.82 -3.38
CA SER A 119 1.04 -5.27 -2.48
C SER A 119 2.06 -4.46 -3.28
N ASN A 120 2.43 -3.36 -2.70
CA ASN A 120 3.11 -2.26 -3.33
C ASN A 120 4.43 -2.48 -4.01
N ALA A 121 5.21 -3.42 -3.50
CA ALA A 121 6.52 -3.67 -4.08
C ALA A 121 6.43 -4.12 -5.54
N PHE A 122 5.27 -4.62 -5.98
CA PHE A 122 5.04 -5.16 -7.34
C PHE A 122 4.18 -4.26 -8.24
N LEU A 123 3.36 -3.38 -7.64
CA LEU A 123 2.51 -2.43 -8.36
C LEU A 123 2.98 -0.99 -8.10
N LEU A 124 4.24 -0.70 -8.39
CA LEU A 124 4.79 0.66 -8.25
C LEU A 124 4.19 1.57 -9.31
N SER A 125 3.95 2.84 -8.95
CA SER A 125 3.51 3.86 -9.90
C SER A 125 4.42 3.95 -11.13
N SER A 126 5.75 3.76 -10.94
CA SER A 126 6.72 3.70 -12.04
C SER A 126 6.59 2.44 -12.89
N ASP A 127 6.34 1.30 -12.25
CA ASP A 127 6.17 0.01 -12.93
C ASP A 127 4.79 -0.03 -13.62
N LEU A 128 3.73 0.51 -12.98
CA LEU A 128 2.39 0.63 -13.57
C LEU A 128 2.41 1.43 -14.88
N ALA A 129 3.11 2.58 -14.87
CA ALA A 129 3.24 3.40 -16.08
C ALA A 129 3.91 2.64 -17.24
N THR A 130 4.84 1.73 -16.92
CA THR A 130 5.54 0.89 -17.90
C THR A 130 4.72 -0.34 -18.29
N LEU A 131 4.16 -1.05 -17.31
CA LEU A 131 3.40 -2.30 -17.50
C LEU A 131 2.08 -2.06 -18.26
N PHE A 132 1.42 -0.93 -17.98
CA PHE A 132 0.09 -0.61 -18.52
C PHE A 132 0.09 0.61 -19.45
N THR A 133 1.26 1.12 -19.84
CA THR A 133 1.42 2.22 -20.83
C THR A 133 0.58 3.46 -20.53
N GLY A 134 0.47 3.84 -19.26
CA GLY A 134 -0.29 5.02 -18.82
C GLY A 134 -1.81 4.88 -18.81
N ARG A 135 -2.33 3.65 -18.93
CA ARG A 135 -3.78 3.34 -18.95
C ARG A 135 -4.30 2.95 -17.57
N THR A 136 -3.81 3.59 -16.52
CA THR A 136 -4.17 3.24 -15.15
C THR A 136 -4.63 4.45 -14.36
N PHE A 137 -5.63 4.24 -13.52
CA PHE A 137 -6.03 5.16 -12.47
C PHE A 137 -5.64 4.58 -11.11
N GLU A 138 -4.66 5.18 -10.44
CA GLU A 138 -4.14 4.68 -9.15
C GLU A 138 -4.90 5.29 -7.96
N ILE A 139 -5.39 4.43 -7.07
CA ILE A 139 -6.00 4.80 -5.79
C ILE A 139 -5.11 4.30 -4.65
N LYS A 140 -4.43 5.24 -3.96
CA LYS A 140 -3.55 4.93 -2.83
C LYS A 140 -4.34 4.84 -1.55
N VAL A 141 -4.39 3.65 -0.95
CA VAL A 141 -5.09 3.37 0.31
C VAL A 141 -4.08 3.39 1.47
N TYR A 142 -4.30 4.32 2.39
CA TYR A 142 -3.50 4.47 3.60
C TYR A 142 -4.10 3.67 4.77
N PRO A 143 -3.36 3.40 5.86
CA PRO A 143 -3.94 3.01 7.13
C PRO A 143 -5.05 3.97 7.55
N PHE A 144 -5.88 3.62 8.52
CA PHE A 144 -6.97 4.49 8.95
C PHE A 144 -6.44 5.87 9.35
N SER A 145 -7.06 6.90 8.82
CA SER A 145 -6.90 8.27 9.29
C SER A 145 -7.54 8.44 10.68
N PHE A 146 -7.23 9.52 11.37
CA PHE A 146 -7.84 9.83 12.66
C PHE A 146 -9.37 9.88 12.58
N SER A 147 -9.94 10.43 11.50
CA SER A 147 -11.39 10.47 11.31
C SER A 147 -11.99 9.08 11.12
N GLU A 148 -11.33 8.20 10.36
CA GLU A 148 -11.75 6.81 10.18
C GLU A 148 -11.62 5.99 11.47
N TYR A 149 -10.60 6.29 12.31
CA TYR A 149 -10.47 5.73 13.64
C TYR A 149 -11.63 6.11 14.54
N MET A 150 -11.98 7.40 14.59
CA MET A 150 -13.14 7.89 15.37
C MET A 150 -14.44 7.22 14.91
N GLU A 151 -14.66 7.11 13.61
CA GLU A 151 -15.83 6.43 13.02
C GLU A 151 -15.88 4.95 13.39
N TYR A 152 -14.74 4.26 13.30
CA TYR A 152 -14.64 2.83 13.62
C TYR A 152 -15.05 2.54 15.07
N PHE A 153 -14.59 3.36 16.02
CA PHE A 153 -14.88 3.21 17.45
C PHE A 153 -16.13 3.96 17.92
N GLY A 154 -16.75 4.79 17.07
CA GLY A 154 -17.91 5.60 17.43
C GLY A 154 -17.59 6.70 18.45
N LEU A 155 -16.35 7.22 18.42
CA LEU A 155 -15.87 8.22 19.36
C LEU A 155 -16.37 9.62 18.98
N LYS A 156 -16.80 10.40 19.99
CA LYS A 156 -17.28 11.78 19.81
C LYS A 156 -16.29 12.82 20.33
N ASP A 157 -15.62 12.52 21.45
CA ASP A 157 -14.57 13.38 21.99
C ASP A 157 -13.30 13.25 21.16
N ARG A 158 -12.86 14.38 20.60
CA ARG A 158 -11.70 14.40 19.70
C ARG A 158 -10.38 14.33 20.45
N TYR A 159 -10.31 14.84 21.68
CA TYR A 159 -9.08 14.85 22.47
C TYR A 159 -8.78 13.45 22.99
N ASP A 160 -9.73 12.81 23.65
CA ASP A 160 -9.60 11.43 24.12
C ASP A 160 -9.35 10.45 22.95
N ALA A 161 -10.00 10.71 21.81
CA ALA A 161 -9.80 9.91 20.60
C ALA A 161 -8.40 10.09 20.02
N LEU A 162 -7.85 11.32 20.06
CA LEU A 162 -6.51 11.60 19.57
C LEU A 162 -5.44 10.89 20.40
N ASP A 163 -5.54 10.96 21.72
CA ASP A 163 -4.62 10.27 22.62
C ASP A 163 -4.59 8.76 22.36
N LYS A 164 -5.77 8.15 22.18
CA LYS A 164 -5.87 6.74 21.81
C LYS A 164 -5.30 6.46 20.43
N TYR A 165 -5.61 7.30 19.43
CA TYR A 165 -5.09 7.13 18.08
C TYR A 165 -3.57 7.25 18.00
N VAL A 166 -2.99 8.15 18.80
CA VAL A 166 -1.51 8.26 18.89
C VAL A 166 -0.89 6.98 19.40
N LEU A 167 -1.55 6.23 20.30
CA LEU A 167 -1.08 4.95 20.81
C LEU A 167 -1.36 3.77 19.87
N GLU A 168 -2.52 3.77 19.22
CA GLU A 168 -3.03 2.60 18.51
C GLU A 168 -2.81 2.65 16.99
N GLY A 169 -2.63 3.86 16.43
CA GLY A 169 -2.41 4.08 15.00
C GLY A 169 -3.59 3.75 14.10
N GLY A 170 -3.32 3.66 12.81
CA GLY A 170 -4.30 3.39 11.76
C GLY A 170 -4.31 1.95 11.24
N MET A 171 -3.48 1.06 11.79
CA MET A 171 -3.42 -0.35 11.38
C MET A 171 -4.60 -1.14 11.95
N SER A 172 -5.77 -1.03 11.30
CA SER A 172 -7.06 -1.51 11.83
C SER A 172 -7.11 -2.99 12.22
N GLY A 173 -6.21 -3.82 11.70
CA GLY A 173 -6.08 -5.22 12.13
C GLY A 173 -5.61 -5.36 13.58
N SER A 174 -4.87 -4.38 14.12
CA SER A 174 -4.41 -4.38 15.50
C SER A 174 -5.55 -4.21 16.50
N TYR A 175 -6.66 -3.59 16.11
CA TYR A 175 -7.80 -3.33 16.99
C TYR A 175 -8.54 -4.60 17.45
N LEU A 176 -8.23 -5.75 16.87
CA LEU A 176 -8.75 -7.03 17.29
C LEU A 176 -8.08 -7.58 18.58
N TYR A 177 -6.93 -7.02 18.93
CA TYR A 177 -6.17 -7.42 20.10
C TYR A 177 -6.56 -6.59 21.33
N LYS A 178 -6.62 -7.26 22.50
CA LYS A 178 -7.17 -6.64 23.72
C LYS A 178 -6.20 -5.74 24.45
N ASN A 179 -4.89 -6.05 24.41
CA ASN A 179 -3.87 -5.29 25.10
C ASN A 179 -2.90 -4.61 24.13
N GLN A 180 -2.21 -3.57 24.58
CA GLN A 180 -1.34 -2.75 23.77
C GLN A 180 -0.10 -3.52 23.28
N GLU A 181 0.44 -4.42 24.09
CA GLU A 181 1.58 -5.25 23.74
C GLU A 181 1.25 -6.13 22.52
N ALA A 182 0.16 -6.89 22.57
CA ALA A 182 -0.28 -7.72 21.46
C ALA A 182 -0.63 -6.92 20.19
N LYS A 183 -1.10 -5.65 20.35
CA LYS A 183 -1.27 -4.75 19.20
C LYS A 183 0.07 -4.42 18.56
N TYR A 184 1.08 -4.10 19.36
CA TYR A 184 2.41 -3.79 18.84
C TYR A 184 3.12 -5.00 18.25
N ASP A 185 2.97 -6.19 18.84
CA ASP A 185 3.47 -7.44 18.26
C ASP A 185 2.88 -7.68 16.86
N TYR A 186 1.56 -7.54 16.73
CA TYR A 186 0.90 -7.65 15.42
C TYR A 186 1.43 -6.60 14.42
N ILE A 187 1.63 -5.36 14.84
CA ILE A 187 2.13 -4.28 13.99
C ILE A 187 3.59 -4.54 13.59
N ALA A 188 4.41 -5.05 14.52
CA ALA A 188 5.79 -5.47 14.23
C ALA A 188 5.82 -6.59 13.19
N ASP A 189 5.00 -7.63 13.34
CA ASP A 189 4.90 -8.73 12.38
C ASP A 189 4.47 -8.25 10.98
N VAL A 190 3.52 -7.29 10.90
CA VAL A 190 3.13 -6.68 9.63
C VAL A 190 4.30 -5.95 8.99
N PHE A 191 5.04 -5.15 9.76
CA PHE A 191 6.18 -4.41 9.27
C PHE A 191 7.33 -5.34 8.84
N ASP A 192 7.64 -6.35 9.63
CA ASP A 192 8.69 -7.33 9.31
C ASP A 192 8.35 -8.13 8.03
N THR A 193 7.09 -8.53 7.88
CA THR A 193 6.61 -9.17 6.65
C THR A 193 6.79 -8.25 5.44
N LEU A 194 6.48 -6.96 5.57
CA LEU A 194 6.67 -5.96 4.53
C LEU A 194 8.16 -5.80 4.17
N ILE A 195 9.04 -5.69 5.17
CA ILE A 195 10.49 -5.56 4.93
C ILE A 195 11.06 -6.83 4.30
N VAL A 196 10.77 -8.01 4.88
CA VAL A 196 11.37 -9.28 4.45
C VAL A 196 10.78 -9.75 3.12
N ARG A 197 9.45 -9.84 3.01
CA ARG A 197 8.78 -10.41 1.85
C ARG A 197 8.72 -9.44 0.68
N ASP A 198 8.28 -8.22 0.95
CA ASP A 198 7.95 -7.28 -0.12
C ASP A 198 9.17 -6.47 -0.58
N ILE A 199 10.18 -6.29 0.25
CA ILE A 199 11.39 -5.53 -0.11
C ILE A 199 12.59 -6.44 -0.33
N ARG A 200 13.05 -7.16 0.70
CA ARG A 200 14.29 -7.95 0.63
C ARG A 200 14.23 -9.00 -0.48
N LYS A 201 13.11 -9.70 -0.61
CA LYS A 201 12.91 -10.74 -1.62
C LYS A 201 12.82 -10.14 -3.03
N LYS A 202 12.02 -9.09 -3.22
CA LYS A 202 11.85 -8.44 -4.53
C LYS A 202 13.17 -7.87 -5.05
N TYR A 203 13.87 -7.10 -4.24
CA TYR A 203 15.09 -6.39 -4.65
C TYR A 203 16.37 -7.21 -4.41
N LYS A 204 16.26 -8.48 -3.97
CA LYS A 204 17.38 -9.40 -3.71
C LYS A 204 18.45 -8.74 -2.82
N ILE A 205 18.01 -8.11 -1.74
CA ILE A 205 18.88 -7.36 -0.83
C ILE A 205 19.88 -8.30 -0.15
N ARG A 206 21.18 -8.03 -0.35
CA ARG A 206 22.26 -8.84 0.22
C ARG A 206 22.65 -8.36 1.62
N ASN A 207 22.78 -7.04 1.82
CA ASN A 207 23.13 -6.46 3.11
C ASN A 207 21.86 -6.10 3.89
N THR A 208 21.32 -7.08 4.61
CA THR A 208 20.09 -6.92 5.40
C THR A 208 20.32 -6.06 6.63
N GLN A 209 21.53 -6.13 7.25
CA GLN A 209 21.89 -5.31 8.41
C GLN A 209 21.91 -3.82 8.05
N LEU A 210 22.44 -3.47 6.89
CA LEU A 210 22.41 -2.09 6.40
C LEU A 210 20.96 -1.61 6.20
N MET A 211 20.08 -2.47 5.65
CA MET A 211 18.67 -2.14 5.50
C MET A 211 18.01 -1.85 6.85
N ASP A 212 18.25 -2.69 7.86
CA ASP A 212 17.68 -2.51 9.20
C ASP A 212 18.17 -1.20 9.82
N ARG A 213 19.46 -0.90 9.73
CA ARG A 213 20.03 0.38 10.23
C ARG A 213 19.45 1.61 9.54
N ILE A 214 19.15 1.52 8.23
CA ILE A 214 18.49 2.61 7.48
C ILE A 214 17.04 2.77 7.94
N VAL A 215 16.34 1.66 8.18
CA VAL A 215 14.97 1.68 8.71
C VAL A 215 14.93 2.34 10.08
N ASP A 216 15.78 1.91 11.01
CA ASP A 216 15.87 2.46 12.36
C ASP A 216 16.20 3.96 12.34
N PHE A 217 17.18 4.34 11.49
CA PHE A 217 17.53 5.75 11.32
C PHE A 217 16.34 6.58 10.82
N LEU A 218 15.61 6.11 9.81
CA LEU A 218 14.46 6.84 9.26
C LEU A 218 13.30 6.90 10.25
N MET A 219 13.09 5.85 11.07
CA MET A 219 12.09 5.83 12.14
C MET A 219 12.40 6.82 13.25
N ASP A 220 13.67 6.95 13.65
CA ASP A 220 14.09 7.92 14.67
C ASP A 220 14.15 9.37 14.14
N ASN A 221 14.24 9.53 12.83
CA ASN A 221 14.34 10.83 12.17
C ASN A 221 13.11 11.19 11.32
N VAL A 222 11.93 10.67 11.69
CA VAL A 222 10.68 11.03 11.02
C VAL A 222 10.50 12.54 11.00
N SER A 223 10.11 13.10 9.84
CA SER A 223 9.93 14.55 9.63
C SER A 223 11.21 15.39 9.61
N ASN A 224 12.37 14.82 9.93
CA ASN A 224 13.65 15.53 9.80
C ASN A 224 14.15 15.48 8.34
N LEU A 225 14.92 16.50 7.96
CA LEU A 225 15.56 16.55 6.64
C LEU A 225 16.63 15.44 6.54
N SER A 226 16.44 14.52 5.62
CA SER A 226 17.30 13.37 5.43
C SER A 226 17.71 13.22 3.95
N SER A 227 18.94 12.73 3.74
CA SER A 227 19.45 12.37 2.43
C SER A 227 20.32 11.11 2.52
N ALA A 228 20.44 10.41 1.39
CA ALA A 228 21.30 9.23 1.32
C ALA A 228 22.74 9.54 1.76
N ARG A 229 23.26 10.74 1.41
CA ARG A 229 24.61 11.17 1.80
C ARG A 229 24.72 11.38 3.31
N ASN A 230 23.74 12.05 3.94
CA ASN A 230 23.75 12.27 5.40
C ASN A 230 23.69 10.94 6.16
N ILE A 231 22.80 10.04 5.73
CA ILE A 231 22.68 8.70 6.32
C ILE A 231 23.99 7.91 6.15
N THR A 232 24.58 7.95 4.95
CA THR A 232 25.88 7.29 4.70
C THR A 232 26.97 7.80 5.63
N ASN A 233 27.07 9.11 5.83
CA ASN A 233 28.06 9.71 6.72
C ASN A 233 27.85 9.30 8.17
N THR A 234 26.60 9.26 8.63
CA THR A 234 26.25 8.82 9.99
C THR A 234 26.54 7.33 10.22
N LEU A 235 26.22 6.48 9.22
CA LEU A 235 26.44 5.04 9.32
C LEU A 235 27.89 4.63 9.02
N GLY A 236 28.59 5.35 8.16
CA GLY A 236 29.94 5.03 7.69
C GLY A 236 31.07 5.33 8.68
N SER A 237 30.78 6.04 9.79
CA SER A 237 31.72 6.23 10.90
C SER A 237 32.04 4.91 11.68
N MET A 238 31.39 3.80 11.31
CA MET A 238 31.49 2.48 11.95
C MET A 238 32.11 1.40 11.03
N GLN A 239 33.25 1.66 10.41
CA GLN A 239 34.15 0.66 9.78
C GLN A 239 33.77 0.07 8.39
N GLU A 240 32.63 0.35 7.77
CA GLU A 240 32.34 -0.15 6.42
C GLU A 240 32.23 0.98 5.38
N LYS A 241 32.83 0.76 4.20
CA LYS A 241 32.66 1.66 3.04
C LYS A 241 31.26 1.49 2.46
N ILE A 242 30.28 2.24 2.98
CA ILE A 242 28.91 2.25 2.47
C ILE A 242 28.82 3.30 1.36
N HIS A 243 28.31 2.90 0.19
CA HIS A 243 28.06 3.84 -0.91
C HIS A 243 26.70 4.54 -0.75
N HIS A 244 26.67 5.86 -0.91
CA HIS A 244 25.44 6.66 -0.82
C HIS A 244 24.37 6.26 -1.85
N THR A 245 24.77 5.70 -2.99
CA THR A 245 23.85 5.12 -3.98
C THR A 245 23.11 3.90 -3.45
N THR A 246 23.77 3.03 -2.69
CA THR A 246 23.14 1.86 -2.06
C THR A 246 22.13 2.31 -1.00
N VAL A 247 22.49 3.28 -0.16
CA VAL A 247 21.58 3.87 0.83
C VAL A 247 20.37 4.51 0.13
N GLY A 248 20.60 5.28 -0.94
CA GLY A 248 19.54 5.89 -1.72
C GLY A 248 18.57 4.88 -2.33
N ASN A 249 19.11 3.78 -2.87
CA ASN A 249 18.29 2.69 -3.39
C ASN A 249 17.43 2.04 -2.29
N TYR A 250 18.01 1.78 -1.11
CA TYR A 250 17.26 1.19 0.01
C TYR A 250 16.16 2.12 0.52
N MET A 251 16.45 3.42 0.62
CA MET A 251 15.42 4.43 0.95
C MET A 251 14.29 4.45 -0.10
N GLN A 252 14.65 4.34 -1.39
CA GLN A 252 13.65 4.26 -2.46
C GLN A 252 12.81 2.98 -2.36
N TYR A 253 13.42 1.83 -2.06
CA TYR A 253 12.68 0.57 -1.89
C TYR A 253 11.70 0.63 -0.72
N LEU A 254 12.07 1.29 0.38
CA LEU A 254 11.18 1.53 1.52
C LEU A 254 9.99 2.42 1.13
N CYS A 255 10.23 3.46 0.34
CA CYS A 255 9.15 4.30 -0.19
C CYS A 255 8.26 3.55 -1.18
N ASN A 256 8.87 2.78 -2.05
CA ASN A 256 8.17 1.95 -3.03
C ASN A 256 7.24 0.92 -2.37
N ALA A 257 7.60 0.38 -1.22
CA ALA A 257 6.76 -0.53 -0.44
C ALA A 257 5.76 0.19 0.49
N PHE A 258 5.68 1.51 0.42
CA PHE A 258 4.87 2.36 1.31
C PHE A 258 5.19 2.19 2.82
N ALA A 259 6.37 1.68 3.16
CA ALA A 259 6.84 1.75 4.53
C ALA A 259 7.05 3.19 4.96
N PHE A 260 7.59 3.99 4.04
CA PHE A 260 7.80 5.43 4.21
C PHE A 260 7.25 6.23 3.02
N TYR A 261 6.85 7.46 3.29
CA TYR A 261 6.49 8.47 2.29
C TYR A 261 7.55 9.54 2.22
N LYS A 262 8.07 9.75 1.02
CA LYS A 262 9.03 10.81 0.73
C LYS A 262 8.28 12.10 0.39
N VAL A 263 8.54 13.16 1.13
CA VAL A 263 7.97 14.49 0.92
C VAL A 263 9.07 15.46 0.53
N ARG A 264 8.96 16.00 -0.67
CA ARG A 264 9.87 17.01 -1.18
C ARG A 264 9.56 18.39 -0.63
N ARG A 265 10.57 19.21 -0.52
CA ARG A 265 10.36 20.63 -0.19
C ARG A 265 9.51 21.30 -1.26
N TYR A 266 8.48 22.00 -0.85
CA TYR A 266 7.78 22.96 -1.70
C TYR A 266 8.52 24.29 -1.70
N ASP A 267 8.88 24.82 -2.87
CA ASP A 267 9.53 26.12 -3.01
C ASP A 267 8.82 26.94 -4.10
N ILE A 268 8.15 28.00 -3.67
CA ILE A 268 7.37 28.89 -4.55
C ILE A 268 8.27 29.52 -5.66
N LYS A 269 9.54 29.75 -5.37
CA LYS A 269 10.51 30.33 -6.34
C LYS A 269 11.15 29.28 -7.26
N GLY A 270 10.85 27.99 -7.09
CA GLY A 270 11.20 26.90 -7.99
C GLY A 270 12.68 26.48 -8.06
N LYS A 271 13.58 27.12 -7.30
CA LYS A 271 15.03 26.83 -7.44
C LYS A 271 15.61 25.96 -6.34
N LYS A 272 15.02 25.94 -5.14
CA LYS A 272 15.58 25.28 -3.95
C LYS A 272 15.16 23.84 -3.78
N TYR A 273 14.10 23.36 -4.41
CA TYR A 273 13.67 21.95 -4.27
C TYR A 273 14.67 20.96 -4.90
N LEU A 274 15.49 21.38 -5.88
CA LEU A 274 16.53 20.54 -6.48
C LEU A 274 17.75 20.32 -5.58
N SER A 275 17.98 21.24 -4.63
CA SER A 275 19.15 21.23 -3.76
C SER A 275 18.82 20.92 -2.29
N SER A 276 17.54 20.73 -1.95
CA SER A 276 17.13 20.48 -0.58
C SER A 276 17.02 18.97 -0.29
N ASN A 277 17.31 18.59 0.95
CA ASN A 277 17.01 17.26 1.46
C ASN A 277 15.50 17.06 1.56
N ASP A 278 15.06 15.80 1.49
CA ASP A 278 13.66 15.42 1.59
C ASP A 278 13.30 15.04 3.04
N LYS A 279 12.01 15.03 3.35
CA LYS A 279 11.47 14.49 4.60
C LYS A 279 10.86 13.12 4.35
N TYR A 280 10.95 12.25 5.36
CA TYR A 280 10.40 10.91 5.29
C TYR A 280 9.41 10.72 6.44
N TYR A 281 8.24 10.17 6.12
CA TYR A 281 7.16 9.90 7.07
C TYR A 281 6.79 8.43 6.99
N LEU A 282 6.54 7.80 8.13
CA LEU A 282 6.01 6.43 8.19
C LEU A 282 4.57 6.39 7.64
N SER A 283 4.19 5.28 7.03
CA SER A 283 2.82 5.04 6.62
C SER A 283 1.87 4.89 7.81
N ASP A 284 2.38 4.40 8.92
CA ASP A 284 1.73 4.41 10.23
C ASP A 284 2.78 4.67 11.30
N HIS A 285 2.49 5.59 12.21
CA HIS A 285 3.44 5.99 13.26
C HIS A 285 3.69 4.87 14.28
N THR A 286 2.75 3.95 14.46
CA THR A 286 2.90 2.82 15.38
C THR A 286 3.93 1.79 14.92
N PHE A 287 4.35 1.79 13.66
CA PHE A 287 5.52 1.00 13.23
C PHE A 287 6.77 1.37 14.02
N ARG A 288 6.95 2.66 14.33
CA ARG A 288 8.07 3.09 15.18
C ARG A 288 7.95 2.52 16.60
N TYR A 289 6.76 2.59 17.20
CA TYR A 289 6.57 2.08 18.56
C TYR A 289 6.78 0.57 18.63
N ALA A 290 6.27 -0.15 17.65
CA ALA A 290 6.39 -1.60 17.58
C ALA A 290 7.85 -2.07 17.36
N LYS A 291 8.70 -1.27 16.67
CA LYS A 291 10.08 -1.66 16.35
C LYS A 291 11.11 -1.09 17.30
N LEU A 292 10.96 0.15 17.75
CA LEU A 292 11.96 0.86 18.56
C LEU A 292 11.51 1.06 20.00
N GLY A 293 10.28 0.63 20.32
CA GLY A 293 9.67 0.85 21.64
C GLY A 293 9.15 2.27 21.82
N THR A 294 8.38 2.43 22.88
CA THR A 294 7.73 3.70 23.27
C THR A 294 8.64 4.55 24.15
N LYS A 295 9.82 4.90 23.64
CA LYS A 295 10.72 5.80 24.39
C LYS A 295 10.03 7.13 24.63
N ASN A 296 9.84 7.52 25.90
CA ASN A 296 9.35 8.82 26.37
C ASN A 296 7.94 9.19 25.82
N MET A 297 6.93 8.44 26.23
CA MET A 297 5.53 8.87 26.08
C MET A 297 5.04 9.73 27.28
N ASP A 298 5.92 10.06 28.20
CA ASP A 298 5.66 11.04 29.28
C ASP A 298 5.92 12.46 28.75
N TYR A 299 4.92 13.04 28.09
CA TYR A 299 4.84 14.47 27.79
C TYR A 299 3.62 15.07 28.46
#